data_70cd8d592e351a46c364d890db8daa12
#
_entry.id   70cd8d592e351a46c364d890db8daa12
#
_cell.length_a   1.000
_cell.length_b   1.000
_cell.length_c   1.000
_cell.angle_alpha   90.00
_cell.angle_beta   90.00
_cell.angle_gamma   90.00
#
_symmetry.space_group_name_H-M   'P 1'
#
loop_
_entity.id
_entity.type
_entity.pdbx_description
1 polymer ?
#
loop_
_entity_poly.entity_id
_entity_poly.type
_entity_poly.pdbx_seq_one_letter_code
_entity_poly.pdbx_strand_id
1 'polypeptide(L)'
;LRESLGQCDEIVLDALLMRNRIVEDIMAYKEANDIPILQPEQEAKQREWLNRRMEGRRHKDEVTAVFEEITRNSKRIQARKLFDYNIVLIGFMGAGKSTISDFLKTVFAMEVVEMDQIIAEREGMSISDIFETYGEEYFRNLETELLIEMQSKTNVVISCGGGVPMRERNVVEMKKNGRVVLLTAKPETILSRVKDN
;
A
#
# COMPACT_ATOMS: atom_id res chain seq x y z
N LEU A 1 23.99 -9.91 -31.01
CA LEU A 1 22.66 -10.05 -30.39
C LEU A 1 22.66 -9.67 -28.92
N ARG A 2 23.58 -10.22 -28.06
CA ARG A 2 23.69 -9.83 -26.64
C ARG A 2 24.07 -8.36 -26.47
N GLU A 3 25.00 -7.87 -27.29
CA GLU A 3 25.40 -6.46 -27.31
C GLU A 3 24.21 -5.53 -27.70
N SER A 4 23.46 -5.93 -28.73
CA SER A 4 22.25 -5.18 -29.12
C SER A 4 21.17 -5.18 -28.03
N LEU A 5 21.06 -6.26 -27.26
CA LEU A 5 20.17 -6.32 -26.10
C LEU A 5 20.63 -5.35 -25.01
N GLY A 6 21.94 -5.33 -24.71
CA GLY A 6 22.51 -4.39 -23.73
C GLY A 6 22.28 -2.93 -24.11
N GLN A 7 22.45 -2.58 -25.39
CA GLN A 7 22.13 -1.23 -25.88
C GLN A 7 20.62 -0.88 -25.73
N CYS A 8 19.73 -1.87 -25.93
CA CYS A 8 18.31 -1.68 -25.70
C CYS A 8 18.01 -1.46 -24.21
N ASP A 9 18.65 -2.21 -23.32
CA ASP A 9 18.49 -2.08 -21.87
C ASP A 9 18.95 -0.70 -21.38
N GLU A 10 20.05 -0.15 -21.92
CA GLU A 10 20.51 1.21 -21.60
C GLU A 10 19.45 2.27 -22.00
N ILE A 11 18.85 2.15 -23.19
CA ILE A 11 17.79 3.06 -23.64
C ILE A 11 16.57 2.98 -22.71
N VAL A 12 16.19 1.77 -22.31
CA VAL A 12 15.06 1.57 -21.38
C VAL A 12 15.38 2.19 -20.01
N LEU A 13 16.59 2.01 -19.49
CA LEU A 13 17.02 2.58 -18.23
C LEU A 13 16.96 4.12 -18.26
N ASP A 14 17.54 4.73 -19.28
CA ASP A 14 17.54 6.19 -19.43
C ASP A 14 16.11 6.74 -19.57
N ALA A 15 15.25 6.07 -20.34
CA ALA A 15 13.85 6.45 -20.50
C ALA A 15 13.08 6.35 -19.17
N LEU A 16 13.34 5.33 -18.34
CA LEU A 16 12.73 5.18 -17.03
C LEU A 16 13.20 6.26 -16.04
N LEU A 17 14.50 6.57 -16.03
CA LEU A 17 15.06 7.64 -15.19
C LEU A 17 14.47 9.01 -15.58
N MET A 18 14.40 9.31 -16.88
CA MET A 18 13.77 10.53 -17.37
C MET A 18 12.29 10.60 -16.96
N ARG A 19 11.56 9.50 -17.16
CA ARG A 19 10.13 9.43 -16.82
C ARG A 19 9.89 9.63 -15.32
N ASN A 20 10.73 9.07 -14.45
CA ASN A 20 10.61 9.26 -13.01
C ASN A 20 10.81 10.73 -12.60
N ARG A 21 11.80 11.43 -13.18
CA ARG A 21 11.99 12.89 -12.98
C ARG A 21 10.75 13.68 -13.41
N ILE A 22 10.19 13.37 -14.58
CA ILE A 22 8.96 14.03 -15.07
C ILE A 22 7.79 13.79 -14.10
N VAL A 23 7.68 12.61 -13.50
CA VAL A 23 6.65 12.33 -12.47
C VAL A 23 6.85 13.22 -11.24
N GLU A 24 8.09 13.41 -10.78
CA GLU A 24 8.40 14.32 -9.68
C GLU A 24 8.08 15.78 -10.03
N ASP A 25 8.41 16.22 -11.25
CA ASP A 25 8.10 17.58 -11.72
C ASP A 25 6.58 17.82 -11.82
N ILE A 26 5.83 16.82 -12.31
CA ILE A 26 4.36 16.87 -12.35
C ILE A 26 3.79 17.00 -10.93
N MET A 27 4.35 16.28 -9.96
CA MET A 27 3.92 16.40 -8.56
C MET A 27 4.16 17.79 -8.01
N ALA A 28 5.36 18.32 -8.21
CA ALA A 28 5.71 19.68 -7.77
C ALA A 28 4.81 20.74 -8.42
N TYR A 29 4.51 20.59 -9.72
CA TYR A 29 3.60 21.49 -10.42
C TYR A 29 2.17 21.42 -9.87
N LYS A 30 1.66 20.22 -9.61
CA LYS A 30 0.31 20.03 -9.05
C LYS A 30 0.19 20.65 -7.66
N GLU A 31 1.20 20.42 -6.81
CA GLU A 31 1.26 20.99 -5.46
C GLU A 31 1.28 22.52 -5.49
N ALA A 32 2.10 23.12 -6.36
CA ALA A 32 2.21 24.57 -6.51
C ALA A 32 0.95 25.25 -7.08
N ASN A 33 0.06 24.49 -7.73
CA ASN A 33 -1.13 25.03 -8.38
C ASN A 33 -2.45 24.48 -7.80
N ASP A 34 -2.41 23.84 -6.62
CA ASP A 34 -3.57 23.25 -5.96
C ASP A 34 -4.36 22.26 -6.85
N ILE A 35 -3.65 21.53 -7.74
CA ILE A 35 -4.26 20.56 -8.63
C ILE A 35 -4.35 19.20 -7.92
N PRO A 36 -5.50 18.51 -7.98
CA PRO A 36 -5.63 17.18 -7.40
C PRO A 36 -4.58 16.20 -7.93
N ILE A 37 -3.92 15.51 -7.01
CA ILE A 37 -2.88 14.54 -7.34
C ILE A 37 -3.47 13.36 -8.10
N LEU A 38 -4.63 12.88 -7.63
CA LEU A 38 -5.36 11.79 -8.26
C LEU A 38 -6.11 12.30 -9.49
N GLN A 39 -5.78 11.73 -10.63
CA GLN A 39 -6.43 12.02 -11.90
C GLN A 39 -6.75 10.71 -12.63
N PRO A 40 -7.82 9.98 -12.26
CA PRO A 40 -8.20 8.68 -12.85
C PRO A 40 -8.38 8.76 -14.37
N GLU A 41 -8.83 9.91 -14.88
CA GLU A 41 -8.99 10.15 -16.30
C GLU A 41 -7.67 10.09 -17.09
N GLN A 42 -6.56 10.55 -16.49
CA GLN A 42 -5.25 10.49 -17.14
C GLN A 42 -4.73 9.05 -17.21
N GLU A 43 -4.99 8.25 -16.17
CA GLU A 43 -4.66 6.83 -16.18
C GLU A 43 -5.49 6.07 -17.25
N ALA A 44 -6.77 6.40 -17.37
CA ALA A 44 -7.64 5.82 -18.41
C ALA A 44 -7.15 6.18 -19.82
N LYS A 45 -6.78 7.44 -20.06
CA LYS A 45 -6.21 7.89 -21.35
C LYS A 45 -4.90 7.17 -21.68
N GLN A 46 -4.02 6.99 -20.68
CA GLN A 46 -2.75 6.28 -20.88
C GLN A 46 -2.98 4.81 -21.24
N ARG A 47 -3.92 4.14 -20.56
CA ARG A 47 -4.28 2.75 -20.85
C ARG A 47 -4.88 2.61 -22.24
N GLU A 48 -5.77 3.50 -22.64
CA GLU A 48 -6.35 3.52 -23.98
C GLU A 48 -5.30 3.75 -25.06
N TRP A 49 -4.37 4.70 -24.84
CA TRP A 49 -3.24 4.92 -25.73
C TRP A 49 -2.39 3.66 -25.90
N LEU A 50 -2.05 2.98 -24.80
CA LEU A 50 -1.27 1.75 -24.83
C LEU A 50 -1.99 0.65 -25.62
N ASN A 51 -3.27 0.44 -25.35
CA ASN A 51 -4.09 -0.56 -26.03
C ASN A 51 -4.13 -0.33 -27.54
N ARG A 52 -4.36 0.90 -27.96
CA ARG A 52 -4.33 1.28 -29.40
C ARG A 52 -2.95 1.07 -30.02
N ARG A 53 -1.88 1.41 -29.29
CA ARG A 53 -0.51 1.28 -29.79
C ARG A 53 -0.07 -0.18 -29.94
N MET A 54 -0.61 -1.07 -29.13
CA MET A 54 -0.28 -2.49 -29.10
C MET A 54 -1.27 -3.38 -29.87
N GLU A 55 -2.28 -2.79 -30.49
CA GLU A 55 -3.25 -3.54 -31.28
C GLU A 55 -2.56 -4.26 -32.46
N GLY A 56 -2.79 -5.58 -32.59
CA GLY A 56 -2.18 -6.44 -33.61
C GLY A 56 -0.67 -6.65 -33.50
N ARG A 57 0.00 -6.15 -32.46
CA ARG A 57 1.45 -6.35 -32.27
C ARG A 57 1.73 -7.64 -31.50
N ARG A 58 2.91 -8.23 -31.80
CA ARG A 58 3.43 -9.37 -31.01
C ARG A 58 3.79 -8.91 -29.59
N HIS A 59 3.71 -9.81 -28.64
CA HIS A 59 4.05 -9.56 -27.22
C HIS A 59 3.24 -8.43 -26.58
N LYS A 60 1.96 -8.30 -27.01
CA LYS A 60 1.06 -7.27 -26.48
C LYS A 60 0.91 -7.39 -24.95
N ASP A 61 0.66 -8.60 -24.47
CA ASP A 61 0.37 -8.84 -23.07
C ASP A 61 1.61 -8.59 -22.18
N GLU A 62 2.78 -9.03 -22.65
CA GLU A 62 4.06 -8.82 -21.95
C GLU A 62 4.41 -7.33 -21.87
N VAL A 63 4.27 -6.59 -22.98
CA VAL A 63 4.54 -5.15 -22.99
C VAL A 63 3.52 -4.40 -22.13
N THR A 64 2.25 -4.79 -22.16
CA THR A 64 1.20 -4.18 -21.34
C THR A 64 1.50 -4.38 -19.85
N ALA A 65 1.88 -5.58 -19.44
CA ALA A 65 2.25 -5.87 -18.05
C ALA A 65 3.43 -5.01 -17.57
N VAL A 66 4.46 -4.81 -18.41
CA VAL A 66 5.58 -3.92 -18.09
C VAL A 66 5.11 -2.47 -17.91
N PHE A 67 4.26 -1.97 -18.80
CA PHE A 67 3.72 -0.60 -18.69
C PHE A 67 2.83 -0.40 -17.47
N GLU A 68 2.09 -1.42 -17.05
CA GLU A 68 1.31 -1.40 -15.81
C GLU A 68 2.23 -1.26 -14.59
N GLU A 69 3.37 -1.99 -14.56
CA GLU A 69 4.34 -1.85 -13.47
C GLU A 69 5.06 -0.49 -13.50
N ILE A 70 5.37 0.05 -14.67
CA ILE A 70 5.89 1.42 -14.82
C ILE A 70 4.89 2.44 -14.25
N THR A 71 3.59 2.27 -14.49
CA THR A 71 2.55 3.14 -13.95
C THR A 71 2.44 2.99 -12.43
N ARG A 72 2.50 1.76 -11.94
CA ARG A 72 2.53 1.46 -10.49
C ARG A 72 3.74 2.09 -9.80
N ASN A 73 4.91 2.04 -10.44
CA ASN A 73 6.11 2.69 -9.92
C ASN A 73 5.95 4.21 -9.81
N SER A 74 5.28 4.84 -10.79
CA SER A 74 4.98 6.28 -10.72
C SER A 74 4.07 6.61 -9.52
N LYS A 75 3.07 5.77 -9.24
CA LYS A 75 2.22 5.90 -8.04
C LYS A 75 3.03 5.79 -6.76
N ARG A 76 3.99 4.86 -6.69
CA ARG A 76 4.90 4.72 -5.53
C ARG A 76 5.78 5.96 -5.33
N ILE A 77 6.31 6.55 -6.40
CA ILE A 77 7.08 7.80 -6.31
C ILE A 77 6.20 8.92 -5.76
N GLN A 78 4.98 9.05 -6.26
CA GLN A 78 4.01 10.04 -5.78
C GLN A 78 3.65 9.82 -4.31
N ALA A 79 3.35 8.57 -3.94
CA ALA A 79 3.01 8.21 -2.56
C ALA A 79 4.13 8.55 -1.57
N ARG A 80 5.39 8.24 -1.91
CA ARG A 80 6.55 8.54 -1.06
C ARG A 80 6.76 10.04 -0.84
N LYS A 81 6.39 10.86 -1.81
CA LYS A 81 6.47 12.32 -1.68
C LYS A 81 5.34 12.89 -0.82
N LEU A 82 4.15 12.26 -0.86
CA LEU A 82 2.98 12.66 -0.09
C LEU A 82 3.01 12.18 1.36
N PHE A 83 3.52 10.98 1.56
CA PHE A 83 3.51 10.29 2.85
C PHE A 83 4.93 9.84 3.19
N ASP A 84 5.70 10.71 3.83
CA ASP A 84 7.03 10.42 4.37
C ASP A 84 6.96 9.66 5.72
N TYR A 85 5.75 9.20 6.07
CA TYR A 85 5.39 8.48 7.29
C TYR A 85 4.52 7.26 6.96
N ASN A 86 4.35 6.37 7.91
CA ASN A 86 3.42 5.25 7.82
C ASN A 86 1.98 5.71 8.14
N ILE A 87 0.99 5.09 7.51
CA ILE A 87 -0.42 5.30 7.84
C ILE A 87 -0.85 4.12 8.69
N VAL A 88 -1.15 4.36 9.97
CA VAL A 88 -1.57 3.31 10.91
C VAL A 88 -3.08 3.37 11.09
N LEU A 89 -3.78 2.36 10.58
CA LEU A 89 -5.23 2.28 10.66
C LEU A 89 -5.63 1.48 11.90
N ILE A 90 -6.39 2.12 12.78
CA ILE A 90 -6.98 1.50 13.95
C ILE A 90 -8.51 1.64 13.93
N GLY A 91 -9.20 0.80 14.64
CA GLY A 91 -10.67 0.81 14.74
C GLY A 91 -11.23 -0.58 14.91
N PHE A 92 -12.49 -0.64 15.28
CA PHE A 92 -13.20 -1.89 15.55
C PHE A 92 -13.31 -2.75 14.27
N MET A 93 -13.52 -4.06 14.45
CA MET A 93 -13.84 -4.97 13.33
C MET A 93 -15.06 -4.43 12.57
N GLY A 94 -15.03 -4.44 11.24
CA GLY A 94 -16.10 -3.86 10.40
C GLY A 94 -16.09 -2.34 10.28
N ALA A 95 -15.16 -1.60 10.91
CA ALA A 95 -15.06 -0.13 10.77
C ALA A 95 -14.59 0.34 9.37
N GLY A 96 -14.04 -0.55 8.54
CA GLY A 96 -13.64 -0.24 7.17
C GLY A 96 -12.13 -0.11 6.96
N LYS A 97 -11.30 -0.64 7.86
CA LYS A 97 -9.83 -0.63 7.71
C LYS A 97 -9.38 -1.23 6.39
N SER A 98 -9.83 -2.44 6.06
CA SER A 98 -9.48 -3.10 4.80
C SER A 98 -9.92 -2.31 3.56
N THR A 99 -11.08 -1.66 3.59
CA THR A 99 -11.53 -0.80 2.49
C THR A 99 -10.57 0.38 2.25
N ILE A 100 -10.08 1.01 3.32
CA ILE A 100 -9.10 2.10 3.21
C ILE A 100 -7.73 1.57 2.82
N SER A 101 -7.29 0.43 3.36
CA SER A 101 -6.04 -0.23 2.97
C SER A 101 -6.04 -0.54 1.46
N ASP A 102 -7.12 -1.13 0.94
CA ASP A 102 -7.26 -1.45 -0.47
C ASP A 102 -7.30 -0.21 -1.37
N PHE A 103 -7.95 0.85 -0.91
CA PHE A 103 -7.92 2.13 -1.60
C PHE A 103 -6.50 2.67 -1.71
N LEU A 104 -5.75 2.76 -0.62
CA LEU A 104 -4.38 3.27 -0.60
C LEU A 104 -3.43 2.38 -1.42
N LYS A 105 -3.59 1.05 -1.36
CA LYS A 105 -2.88 0.08 -2.19
C LYS A 105 -3.14 0.29 -3.69
N THR A 106 -4.39 0.49 -4.07
CA THR A 106 -4.78 0.60 -5.48
C THR A 106 -4.39 1.96 -6.07
N VAL A 107 -4.68 3.02 -5.32
CA VAL A 107 -4.54 4.40 -5.80
C VAL A 107 -3.09 4.87 -5.74
N PHE A 108 -2.41 4.59 -4.65
CA PHE A 108 -1.04 5.06 -4.38
C PHE A 108 0.03 3.96 -4.48
N ALA A 109 -0.37 2.73 -4.81
CA ALA A 109 0.50 1.57 -4.83
C ALA A 109 1.31 1.38 -3.54
N MET A 110 0.74 1.78 -2.39
CA MET A 110 1.36 1.60 -1.08
C MET A 110 1.41 0.12 -0.69
N GLU A 111 2.45 -0.27 0.03
CA GLU A 111 2.50 -1.56 0.69
C GLU A 111 1.48 -1.58 1.83
N VAL A 112 0.73 -2.66 1.97
CA VAL A 112 -0.22 -2.87 3.06
C VAL A 112 0.27 -4.00 3.94
N VAL A 113 0.32 -3.75 5.23
CA VAL A 113 0.65 -4.68 6.30
C VAL A 113 -0.62 -4.95 7.10
N GLU A 114 -1.28 -6.06 6.84
CA GLU A 114 -2.37 -6.56 7.68
C GLU A 114 -1.74 -7.33 8.84
N MET A 115 -1.70 -6.72 10.02
CA MET A 115 -0.93 -7.26 11.16
C MET A 115 -1.36 -8.67 11.54
N ASP A 116 -2.67 -8.90 11.65
CA ASP A 116 -3.23 -10.19 12.02
C ASP A 116 -2.82 -11.30 11.06
N GLN A 117 -2.83 -11.00 9.74
CA GLN A 117 -2.42 -11.94 8.70
C GLN A 117 -0.93 -12.27 8.79
N ILE A 118 -0.08 -11.26 8.92
CA ILE A 118 1.38 -11.46 9.00
C ILE A 118 1.75 -12.27 10.24
N ILE A 119 1.11 -12.01 11.38
CA ILE A 119 1.36 -12.77 12.60
C ILE A 119 0.95 -14.24 12.40
N ALA A 120 -0.24 -14.50 11.87
CA ALA A 120 -0.70 -15.85 11.60
C ALA A 120 0.21 -16.61 10.61
N GLU A 121 0.67 -15.93 9.55
CA GLU A 121 1.61 -16.50 8.56
C GLU A 121 2.98 -16.84 9.19
N ARG A 122 3.51 -15.98 10.04
CA ARG A 122 4.82 -16.19 10.73
C ARG A 122 4.77 -17.34 11.74
N GLU A 123 3.67 -17.42 12.50
CA GLU A 123 3.45 -18.50 13.48
C GLU A 123 3.02 -19.83 12.82
N GLY A 124 2.59 -19.80 11.56
CA GLY A 124 2.13 -20.98 10.82
C GLY A 124 0.82 -21.55 11.37
N MET A 125 0.02 -20.73 12.08
CA MET A 125 -1.23 -21.14 12.71
C MET A 125 -2.24 -19.99 12.75
N SER A 126 -3.51 -20.31 12.98
CA SER A 126 -4.54 -19.29 13.11
C SER A 126 -4.37 -18.48 14.41
N ILE A 127 -4.92 -17.25 14.43
CA ILE A 127 -4.89 -16.42 15.64
C ILE A 127 -5.59 -17.11 16.81
N SER A 128 -6.68 -17.83 16.56
CA SER A 128 -7.38 -18.62 17.58
C SER A 128 -6.47 -19.69 18.19
N ASP A 129 -5.71 -20.41 17.34
CA ASP A 129 -4.77 -21.44 17.79
C ASP A 129 -3.61 -20.83 18.58
N ILE A 130 -3.15 -19.63 18.19
CA ILE A 130 -2.12 -18.88 18.96
C ILE A 130 -2.65 -18.57 20.37
N PHE A 131 -3.90 -18.06 20.47
CA PHE A 131 -4.52 -17.79 21.77
C PHE A 131 -4.69 -19.06 22.63
N GLU A 132 -5.12 -20.16 22.05
CA GLU A 132 -5.31 -21.42 22.76
C GLU A 132 -3.99 -22.04 23.19
N THR A 133 -2.94 -21.94 22.37
CA THR A 133 -1.65 -22.60 22.62
C THR A 133 -0.74 -21.78 23.52
N TYR A 134 -0.63 -20.46 23.26
CA TYR A 134 0.36 -19.60 23.91
C TYR A 134 -0.26 -18.49 24.77
N GLY A 135 -1.57 -18.30 24.68
CA GLY A 135 -2.30 -17.28 25.44
C GLY A 135 -2.28 -15.90 24.82
N GLU A 136 -3.15 -15.03 25.34
CA GLU A 136 -3.33 -13.67 24.80
C GLU A 136 -2.06 -12.82 24.92
N GLU A 137 -1.33 -12.94 26.01
CA GLU A 137 -0.12 -12.13 26.25
C GLU A 137 0.96 -12.38 25.20
N TYR A 138 1.13 -13.63 24.77
CA TYR A 138 2.05 -13.98 23.68
C TYR A 138 1.67 -13.27 22.37
N PHE A 139 0.40 -13.38 21.98
CA PHE A 139 -0.10 -12.70 20.76
C PHE A 139 0.11 -11.18 20.83
N ARG A 140 -0.18 -10.56 21.99
CA ARG A 140 0.03 -9.12 22.20
C ARG A 140 1.51 -8.72 22.09
N ASN A 141 2.44 -9.59 22.43
CA ASN A 141 3.86 -9.35 22.24
C ASN A 141 4.24 -9.39 20.78
N LEU A 142 3.70 -10.34 20.00
CA LEU A 142 3.89 -10.39 18.54
C LEU A 142 3.36 -9.12 17.84
N GLU A 143 2.20 -8.60 18.26
CA GLU A 143 1.68 -7.31 17.76
C GLU A 143 2.67 -6.17 18.04
N THR A 144 3.23 -6.13 19.25
CA THR A 144 4.22 -5.09 19.62
C THR A 144 5.50 -5.20 18.82
N GLU A 145 6.04 -6.42 18.65
CA GLU A 145 7.25 -6.68 17.88
C GLU A 145 7.09 -6.29 16.42
N LEU A 146 5.95 -6.61 15.82
CA LEU A 146 5.66 -6.23 14.43
C LEU A 146 5.56 -4.70 14.27
N LEU A 147 4.95 -3.98 15.22
CA LEU A 147 4.94 -2.52 15.20
C LEU A 147 6.34 -1.91 15.30
N ILE A 148 7.22 -2.49 16.13
CA ILE A 148 8.61 -2.05 16.24
C ILE A 148 9.37 -2.29 14.92
N GLU A 149 9.17 -3.45 14.30
CA GLU A 149 9.75 -3.76 12.99
C GLU A 149 9.33 -2.73 11.92
N MET A 150 8.06 -2.35 11.91
CA MET A 150 7.52 -1.38 10.96
C MET A 150 8.10 0.02 11.10
N GLN A 151 8.81 0.35 12.17
CA GLN A 151 9.50 1.64 12.32
C GLN A 151 10.67 1.80 11.33
N SER A 152 11.24 0.70 10.84
CA SER A 152 12.27 0.72 9.81
C SER A 152 11.74 1.03 8.41
N LYS A 153 10.42 0.98 8.22
CA LYS A 153 9.73 1.25 6.95
C LYS A 153 9.11 2.64 6.95
N THR A 154 8.96 3.20 5.77
CA THR A 154 8.21 4.44 5.52
C THR A 154 7.24 4.22 4.36
N ASN A 155 6.17 5.01 4.31
CA ASN A 155 5.16 4.93 3.25
C ASN A 155 4.44 3.58 3.17
N VAL A 156 4.15 2.99 4.33
CA VAL A 156 3.42 1.73 4.47
C VAL A 156 2.09 1.98 5.17
N VAL A 157 1.05 1.27 4.76
CA VAL A 157 -0.23 1.21 5.47
C VAL A 157 -0.17 0.04 6.44
N ILE A 158 -0.33 0.31 7.72
CA ILE A 158 -0.37 -0.70 8.78
C ILE A 158 -1.81 -0.81 9.27
N SER A 159 -2.47 -1.91 8.96
CA SER A 159 -3.83 -2.21 9.42
C SER A 159 -3.75 -3.03 10.70
N CYS A 160 -4.11 -2.41 11.80
CA CYS A 160 -4.00 -3.00 13.14
C CYS A 160 -5.24 -3.82 13.51
N GLY A 161 -5.03 -4.94 14.20
CA GLY A 161 -6.10 -5.64 14.91
C GLY A 161 -6.78 -4.74 15.94
N GLY A 162 -8.03 -5.06 16.28
CA GLY A 162 -8.84 -4.22 17.19
C GLY A 162 -8.26 -4.06 18.59
N GLY A 163 -7.46 -5.01 19.05
CA GLY A 163 -6.82 -5.01 20.37
C GLY A 163 -5.48 -4.25 20.43
N VAL A 164 -4.84 -4.00 19.29
CA VAL A 164 -3.50 -3.35 19.25
C VAL A 164 -3.43 -2.04 20.02
N PRO A 165 -4.39 -1.10 19.87
CA PRO A 165 -4.34 0.19 20.56
C PRO A 165 -4.68 0.13 22.04
N MET A 166 -5.07 -1.04 22.57
CA MET A 166 -5.39 -1.20 23.99
C MET A 166 -4.13 -1.25 24.87
N ARG A 167 -2.96 -1.50 24.31
CA ARG A 167 -1.67 -1.42 24.99
C ARG A 167 -1.06 -0.03 24.80
N GLU A 168 -0.79 0.65 25.89
CA GLU A 168 -0.14 1.98 25.87
C GLU A 168 1.19 1.96 25.11
N ARG A 169 1.99 0.90 25.30
CA ARG A 169 3.25 0.71 24.57
C ARG A 169 3.03 0.72 23.05
N ASN A 170 2.01 0.01 22.55
CA ASN A 170 1.70 -0.02 21.12
C ASN A 170 1.30 1.37 20.60
N VAL A 171 0.57 2.16 21.39
CA VAL A 171 0.20 3.54 21.02
C VAL A 171 1.44 4.41 20.86
N VAL A 172 2.44 4.24 21.71
CA VAL A 172 3.73 4.93 21.59
C VAL A 172 4.46 4.49 20.32
N GLU A 173 4.55 3.17 20.07
CA GLU A 173 5.26 2.64 18.91
C GLU A 173 4.62 3.09 17.59
N MET A 174 3.28 3.06 17.48
CA MET A 174 2.53 3.52 16.30
C MET A 174 2.81 4.99 15.93
N LYS A 175 3.06 5.83 16.93
CA LYS A 175 3.26 7.28 16.74
C LYS A 175 4.70 7.68 16.39
N LYS A 176 5.68 6.80 16.56
CA LYS A 176 7.10 7.12 16.30
C LYS A 176 7.38 7.44 14.84
N ASN A 177 6.80 6.68 13.93
CA ASN A 177 6.99 6.83 12.49
C ASN A 177 5.67 6.74 11.71
N GLY A 178 4.53 6.90 12.40
CA GLY A 178 3.22 6.73 11.82
C GLY A 178 2.24 7.83 12.19
N ARG A 179 1.31 8.13 11.29
CA ARG A 179 0.09 8.86 11.61
C ARG A 179 -1.04 7.89 11.86
N VAL A 180 -1.55 7.92 13.08
CA VAL A 180 -2.60 7.00 13.53
C VAL A 180 -3.96 7.57 13.14
N VAL A 181 -4.72 6.79 12.38
CA VAL A 181 -6.07 7.13 11.91
C VAL A 181 -7.07 6.17 12.54
N LEU A 182 -7.94 6.70 13.39
CA LEU A 182 -9.04 5.95 13.98
C LEU A 182 -10.24 5.94 13.01
N LEU A 183 -10.60 4.76 12.55
CA LEU A 183 -11.81 4.55 11.76
C LEU A 183 -12.96 4.16 12.68
N THR A 184 -14.06 4.91 12.56
CA THR A 184 -15.29 4.68 13.31
C THR A 184 -16.47 4.46 12.37
N ALA A 185 -17.40 3.63 12.78
CA ALA A 185 -18.67 3.46 12.09
C ALA A 185 -19.78 3.31 13.11
N LYS A 186 -21.04 3.59 12.69
CA LYS A 186 -22.20 3.39 13.55
C LYS A 186 -22.36 1.91 13.91
N PRO A 187 -22.83 1.59 15.12
CA PRO A 187 -23.01 0.19 15.54
C PRO A 187 -23.82 -0.65 14.56
N GLU A 188 -24.87 -0.08 13.97
CA GLU A 188 -25.73 -0.75 12.99
C GLU A 188 -24.94 -1.12 11.72
N THR A 189 -24.05 -0.22 11.27
CA THR A 189 -23.19 -0.45 10.11
C THR A 189 -22.16 -1.56 10.40
N ILE A 190 -21.57 -1.54 11.59
CA ILE A 190 -20.63 -2.60 12.02
C ILE A 190 -21.37 -3.94 12.07
N LEU A 191 -22.54 -3.98 12.71
CA LEU A 191 -23.30 -5.20 12.87
C LEU A 191 -23.72 -5.80 11.52
N SER A 192 -24.14 -4.96 10.55
CA SER A 192 -24.47 -5.43 9.20
C SER A 192 -23.27 -6.07 8.46
N ARG A 193 -22.08 -5.51 8.64
CA ARG A 193 -20.86 -6.00 7.98
C ARG A 193 -20.25 -7.26 8.62
N VAL A 194 -20.52 -7.48 9.92
CA VAL A 194 -19.95 -8.62 10.68
C VAL A 194 -20.89 -9.83 10.68
N LYS A 195 -22.18 -9.64 10.41
CA LYS A 195 -23.14 -10.74 10.37
C LYS A 195 -22.97 -11.67 9.16
N ASP A 196 -22.34 -11.19 8.10
CA ASP A 196 -22.16 -11.93 6.83
C ASP A 196 -20.75 -12.54 6.69
N ASN A 197 -19.93 -12.46 7.74
CA ASN A 197 -18.62 -13.09 7.89
C ASN A 197 -18.65 -14.06 9.08
#